data_4096b6ec1fc251c0200039902e6e6e47
#
_entry.id   4096b6ec1fc251c0200039902e6e6e47
#
_cell.length_a   1.000
_cell.length_b   1.000
_cell.length_c   1.000
_cell.angle_alpha   90.00
_cell.angle_beta   90.00
_cell.angle_gamma   90.00
#
_symmetry.space_group_name_H-M   'P 1'
#
loop_
_entity.id
_entity.type
_entity.pdbx_description
1 polymer ?
#
loop_
_entity_poly.entity_id
_entity_poly.type
_entity_poly.pdbx_seq_one_letter_code
_entity_poly.pdbx_strand_id
1 'polypeptide(L)'
;MDRKCIESNNGELQGGNTGPSDSGNQVNGGTNGSSSGNTAGGSPQTSDDKQQASSGVAPAGAVIQNPSTGDTYKVISQGRTVEYRGSANQNKKTVNVPDTIVVDGIRYQVTSIANNVFKNNKKLTSVVIGRNVTKIGKKAFFGCQKLKKVTIKTTKLKTKTVGAKAFTKAGSKNYSKLTVKVPKKCKKTYPKILRKKGLSSRAKIK
;
A
#
# COMPACT_ATOMS: atom_id res chain seq x y z
N MET A 1 -3.91 30.31 -5.09
CA MET A 1 -2.54 29.77 -4.93
C MET A 1 -2.53 28.34 -5.49
N ASP A 2 -2.00 28.21 -6.68
CA ASP A 2 -1.99 26.94 -7.41
C ASP A 2 -0.88 26.05 -6.89
N ARG A 3 -1.25 24.98 -6.16
CA ARG A 3 -0.31 23.91 -5.86
C ARG A 3 -0.14 23.05 -7.12
N LYS A 4 0.88 23.39 -7.89
CA LYS A 4 1.39 22.61 -9.02
C LYS A 4 1.59 21.14 -8.64
N CYS A 5 1.27 20.22 -9.54
CA CYS A 5 1.83 18.86 -9.54
C CYS A 5 3.34 19.01 -9.78
N ILE A 6 4.15 19.03 -8.71
CA ILE A 6 5.55 19.38 -8.77
C ILE A 6 6.35 18.18 -9.30
N GLU A 7 6.99 18.36 -10.43
CA GLU A 7 8.13 17.56 -10.84
C GLU A 7 9.37 18.11 -10.12
N SER A 8 9.85 17.39 -9.11
CA SER A 8 11.17 17.64 -8.57
C SER A 8 12.18 16.78 -9.32
N ASN A 9 12.85 17.37 -10.28
CA ASN A 9 14.16 16.92 -10.72
C ASN A 9 15.14 17.20 -9.59
N ASN A 10 15.71 16.17 -8.98
CA ASN A 10 16.93 16.32 -8.20
C ASN A 10 18.06 15.66 -8.97
N GLY A 11 18.96 16.52 -9.39
CA GLY A 11 20.26 16.20 -9.91
C GLY A 11 21.11 15.46 -8.88
N GLU A 12 21.92 14.68 -9.41
CA GLU A 12 23.05 13.94 -8.95
C GLU A 12 24.03 14.84 -8.17
N LEU A 13 24.49 14.39 -7.00
CA LEU A 13 25.79 14.76 -6.46
C LEU A 13 26.48 13.49 -5.96
N GLN A 14 27.58 13.20 -6.63
CA GLN A 14 28.63 12.26 -6.27
C GLN A 14 29.50 12.82 -5.13
N GLY A 15 30.11 11.88 -4.41
CA GLY A 15 31.26 12.09 -3.54
C GLY A 15 31.14 11.20 -2.31
N GLY A 16 31.85 10.17 -2.14
CA GLY A 16 33.30 10.00 -2.16
C GLY A 16 33.79 9.77 -0.77
N ASN A 17 34.11 8.51 -0.52
CA ASN A 17 35.35 8.01 0.04
C ASN A 17 35.56 7.81 1.55
N THR A 18 36.11 6.62 1.82
CA THR A 18 37.09 6.14 2.81
C THR A 18 36.62 5.80 4.22
N GLY A 19 36.79 4.50 4.50
CA GLY A 19 37.04 3.93 5.83
C GLY A 19 38.47 4.29 6.31
N PRO A 20 39.09 3.64 7.29
CA PRO A 20 38.88 2.26 7.76
C PRO A 20 39.02 2.07 9.30
N SER A 21 38.81 0.79 9.75
CA SER A 21 39.47 0.04 10.87
C SER A 21 39.52 0.68 12.25
N ASP A 22 39.37 -0.01 13.36
CA ASP A 22 40.11 -1.14 13.86
C ASP A 22 39.53 -1.64 15.20
N SER A 23 39.65 -2.93 15.39
CA SER A 23 40.02 -3.75 16.52
C SER A 23 39.69 -3.41 17.99
N GLY A 24 39.33 -4.49 18.67
CA GLY A 24 39.73 -4.74 20.07
C GLY A 24 38.58 -5.18 20.95
N ASN A 25 38.32 -6.42 21.15
CA ASN A 25 38.93 -7.52 21.90
C ASN A 25 38.63 -7.49 23.41
N GLN A 26 38.32 -8.71 23.87
CA GLN A 26 38.49 -9.33 25.19
C GLN A 26 37.37 -9.19 26.23
N VAL A 27 36.73 -10.30 26.45
CA VAL A 27 36.87 -11.50 27.34
C VAL A 27 36.75 -11.17 28.84
N ASN A 28 35.91 -11.93 29.45
CA ASN A 28 36.03 -12.71 30.74
C ASN A 28 34.65 -12.69 31.43
N GLY A 29 34.03 -13.75 31.85
CA GLY A 29 34.54 -14.95 32.48
C GLY A 29 33.91 -15.10 33.86
N GLY A 30 33.37 -16.28 34.19
CA GLY A 30 33.12 -16.69 35.56
C GLY A 30 31.65 -16.78 35.95
N THR A 31 31.07 -17.92 35.90
CA THR A 31 31.05 -19.13 36.78
C THR A 31 30.02 -19.06 37.92
N ASN A 32 29.17 -20.08 37.87
CA ASN A 32 28.67 -20.93 38.97
C ASN A 32 27.67 -20.43 40.02
N GLY A 33 26.66 -21.29 40.15
CA GLY A 33 25.96 -21.47 41.41
C GLY A 33 24.63 -22.22 41.27
N SER A 34 24.68 -23.54 41.33
CA SER A 34 23.58 -24.46 41.60
C SER A 34 22.82 -24.12 42.89
N SER A 35 21.51 -24.33 42.96
CA SER A 35 20.91 -25.32 43.88
C SER A 35 19.40 -25.33 43.85
N SER A 36 18.88 -26.47 43.62
CA SER A 36 17.74 -27.26 44.10
C SER A 36 16.68 -26.64 45.04
N GLY A 37 15.43 -27.08 44.81
CA GLY A 37 14.41 -27.20 45.85
C GLY A 37 13.00 -26.93 45.34
N ASN A 38 12.33 -27.83 44.88
CA ASN A 38 11.25 -28.77 45.16
C ASN A 38 9.97 -28.18 45.76
N THR A 39 8.88 -28.67 45.18
CA THR A 39 7.56 -29.10 45.63
C THR A 39 6.35 -28.17 45.45
N ALA A 40 5.49 -28.73 44.59
CA ALA A 40 4.08 -29.08 44.75
C ALA A 40 2.99 -27.99 44.85
N GLY A 41 2.02 -28.15 43.95
CA GLY A 41 0.62 -28.11 44.27
C GLY A 41 -0.11 -26.80 43.96
N GLY A 42 -1.03 -26.88 43.00
CA GLY A 42 -2.05 -25.85 42.86
C GLY A 42 -2.74 -25.88 41.50
N SER A 43 -3.91 -26.45 41.51
CA SER A 43 -4.92 -26.56 40.45
C SER A 43 -5.14 -25.31 39.56
N PRO A 44 -5.77 -25.51 38.40
CA PRO A 44 -5.85 -24.54 37.32
C PRO A 44 -6.86 -23.43 37.66
N GLN A 45 -6.40 -22.22 37.80
CA GLN A 45 -7.25 -21.05 37.69
C GLN A 45 -7.44 -20.75 36.21
N THR A 46 -8.64 -20.98 35.76
CA THR A 46 -9.19 -20.38 34.54
C THR A 46 -9.17 -18.88 34.69
N SER A 47 -8.14 -18.26 34.15
CA SER A 47 -8.13 -16.83 33.93
C SER A 47 -8.87 -16.57 32.63
N ASP A 48 -10.11 -16.17 32.74
CA ASP A 48 -10.83 -15.43 31.71
C ASP A 48 -10.04 -14.14 31.43
N ASP A 49 -9.05 -14.22 30.57
CA ASP A 49 -8.48 -13.06 29.90
C ASP A 49 -9.54 -12.50 28.95
N LYS A 50 -10.47 -11.76 29.53
CA LYS A 50 -11.14 -10.68 28.81
C LYS A 50 -10.03 -9.80 28.26
N GLN A 51 -9.64 -10.08 27.05
CA GLN A 51 -8.79 -9.24 26.23
C GLN A 51 -9.47 -7.88 26.11
N GLN A 52 -9.13 -7.03 27.05
CA GLN A 52 -9.50 -5.64 27.12
C GLN A 52 -9.03 -5.04 25.78
N ALA A 53 -10.00 -4.73 24.92
CA ALA A 53 -9.76 -4.09 23.64
C ALA A 53 -9.02 -2.78 23.92
N SER A 54 -7.71 -2.82 23.79
CA SER A 54 -6.90 -1.62 23.81
C SER A 54 -7.33 -0.81 22.59
N SER A 55 -8.02 0.30 22.83
CA SER A 55 -8.45 1.29 21.83
C SER A 55 -7.25 2.02 21.19
N GLY A 56 -6.22 1.27 20.84
CA GLY A 56 -4.97 1.74 20.29
C GLY A 56 -4.90 1.60 18.78
N VAL A 57 -4.22 2.53 18.14
CA VAL A 57 -3.89 2.47 16.71
C VAL A 57 -3.13 1.17 16.43
N ALA A 58 -3.59 0.39 15.45
CA ALA A 58 -2.91 -0.84 15.08
C ALA A 58 -1.43 -0.57 14.72
N PRO A 59 -0.49 -1.42 15.15
CA PRO A 59 0.94 -1.21 14.94
C PRO A 59 1.32 -1.24 13.46
N ALA A 60 2.43 -0.62 13.12
CA ALA A 60 2.98 -0.69 11.77
C ALA A 60 3.24 -2.15 11.38
N GLY A 61 2.83 -2.52 10.18
CA GLY A 61 2.90 -3.89 9.70
C GLY A 61 1.63 -4.72 9.91
N ALA A 62 0.77 -4.35 10.84
CA ALA A 62 -0.49 -5.04 11.08
C ALA A 62 -1.39 -5.06 9.84
N VAL A 63 -2.11 -6.15 9.67
CA VAL A 63 -3.13 -6.29 8.63
C VAL A 63 -4.49 -6.11 9.29
N ILE A 64 -5.23 -5.12 8.83
CA ILE A 64 -6.58 -4.81 9.30
C ILE A 64 -7.58 -5.01 8.17
N GLN A 65 -8.78 -5.39 8.51
CA GLN A 65 -9.86 -5.60 7.55
C GLN A 65 -10.99 -4.60 7.82
N ASN A 66 -11.52 -4.02 6.73
CA ASN A 66 -12.72 -3.22 6.83
C ASN A 66 -13.93 -4.16 6.92
N PRO A 67 -14.68 -4.20 8.04
CA PRO A 67 -15.77 -5.14 8.23
C PRO A 67 -16.92 -4.94 7.23
N SER A 68 -17.17 -3.70 6.82
CA SER A 68 -18.26 -3.37 5.90
C SER A 68 -18.01 -3.80 4.45
N THR A 69 -16.73 -3.87 4.01
CA THR A 69 -16.38 -4.13 2.60
C THR A 69 -15.62 -5.43 2.40
N GLY A 70 -15.06 -6.01 3.47
CA GLY A 70 -14.15 -7.15 3.42
C GLY A 70 -12.80 -6.83 2.77
N ASP A 71 -12.50 -5.56 2.56
CA ASP A 71 -11.22 -5.15 2.00
C ASP A 71 -10.13 -5.15 3.07
N THR A 72 -8.93 -5.61 2.71
CA THR A 72 -7.79 -5.72 3.62
C THR A 72 -6.78 -4.60 3.37
N TYR A 73 -6.17 -4.17 4.46
CA TYR A 73 -5.20 -3.08 4.49
C TYR A 73 -4.03 -3.45 5.39
N LYS A 74 -2.83 -2.98 5.04
CA LYS A 74 -1.64 -3.07 5.90
C LYS A 74 -1.33 -1.70 6.47
N VAL A 75 -1.16 -1.60 7.77
CA VAL A 75 -0.70 -0.38 8.43
C VAL A 75 0.74 -0.11 8.03
N ILE A 76 1.03 1.10 7.51
CA ILE A 76 2.35 1.46 7.01
C ILE A 76 3.16 2.16 8.11
N SER A 77 2.50 3.03 8.88
CA SER A 77 3.14 3.79 9.94
C SER A 77 2.17 4.04 11.09
N GLN A 78 2.72 4.36 12.26
CA GLN A 78 1.95 4.77 13.44
C GLN A 78 1.11 6.05 13.20
N GLY A 79 1.37 6.79 12.12
CA GLY A 79 0.59 7.95 11.68
C GLY A 79 -0.74 7.63 11.01
N ARG A 80 -1.34 6.47 11.30
CA ARG A 80 -2.66 6.04 10.79
C ARG A 80 -2.75 6.02 9.26
N THR A 81 -1.67 5.61 8.58
CA THR A 81 -1.67 5.42 7.14
C THR A 81 -1.65 3.95 6.77
N VAL A 82 -2.42 3.59 5.74
CA VAL A 82 -2.56 2.20 5.31
C VAL A 82 -2.35 2.01 3.81
N GLU A 83 -1.89 0.81 3.47
CA GLU A 83 -1.80 0.29 2.11
C GLU A 83 -2.99 -0.61 1.81
N TYR A 84 -3.72 -0.33 0.76
CA TYR A 84 -4.77 -1.22 0.26
C TYR A 84 -4.16 -2.51 -0.30
N ARG A 85 -4.53 -3.65 0.26
CA ARG A 85 -3.99 -4.99 -0.08
C ARG A 85 -4.93 -5.82 -0.93
N GLY A 86 -6.18 -5.39 -1.10
CA GLY A 86 -7.17 -6.10 -1.90
C GLY A 86 -8.45 -6.39 -1.12
N SER A 87 -9.28 -7.21 -1.71
CA SER A 87 -10.53 -7.69 -1.12
C SER A 87 -10.50 -9.21 -1.04
N ALA A 88 -11.10 -9.77 0.00
CA ALA A 88 -11.36 -11.20 0.09
C ALA A 88 -12.15 -11.70 -1.13
N ASN A 89 -13.08 -10.89 -1.62
CA ASN A 89 -13.83 -11.20 -2.83
C ASN A 89 -13.07 -10.77 -4.10
N GLN A 90 -12.33 -11.70 -4.68
CA GLN A 90 -11.59 -11.52 -5.95
C GLN A 90 -12.49 -11.35 -7.18
N ASN A 91 -13.79 -11.61 -7.06
CA ASN A 91 -14.76 -11.52 -8.15
C ASN A 91 -15.41 -10.14 -8.31
N LYS A 92 -15.03 -9.16 -7.48
CA LYS A 92 -15.58 -7.80 -7.59
C LYS A 92 -15.35 -7.21 -8.99
N LYS A 93 -16.44 -6.78 -9.64
CA LYS A 93 -16.38 -6.06 -10.92
C LYS A 93 -15.95 -4.61 -10.74
N THR A 94 -16.24 -4.02 -9.58
CA THR A 94 -15.89 -2.65 -9.22
C THR A 94 -15.15 -2.62 -7.90
N VAL A 95 -14.07 -1.86 -7.84
CA VAL A 95 -13.29 -1.63 -6.63
C VAL A 95 -13.20 -0.15 -6.37
N ASN A 96 -13.46 0.23 -5.13
CA ASN A 96 -13.24 1.58 -4.62
C ASN A 96 -12.12 1.55 -3.59
N VAL A 97 -10.98 2.15 -3.92
CA VAL A 97 -9.93 2.43 -2.95
C VAL A 97 -10.27 3.78 -2.32
N PRO A 98 -10.78 3.81 -1.08
CA PRO A 98 -11.32 5.03 -0.47
C PRO A 98 -10.22 6.02 -0.07
N ASP A 99 -10.63 7.22 0.33
CA ASP A 99 -9.72 8.23 0.88
C ASP A 99 -9.25 7.82 2.29
N THR A 100 -10.20 7.32 3.08
CA THR A 100 -10.00 6.87 4.47
C THR A 100 -10.86 5.64 4.75
N ILE A 101 -10.50 4.90 5.78
CA ILE A 101 -11.31 3.83 6.38
C ILE A 101 -11.41 4.06 7.88
N VAL A 102 -12.43 3.48 8.50
CA VAL A 102 -12.57 3.42 9.95
C VAL A 102 -12.60 1.95 10.33
N VAL A 103 -11.75 1.55 11.25
CA VAL A 103 -11.69 0.21 11.82
C VAL A 103 -11.55 0.38 13.33
N ASP A 104 -12.40 -0.25 14.12
CA ASP A 104 -12.43 -0.16 15.58
C ASP A 104 -12.44 1.31 16.08
N GLY A 105 -13.27 2.14 15.46
CA GLY A 105 -13.38 3.57 15.77
C GLY A 105 -12.21 4.44 15.30
N ILE A 106 -11.14 3.83 14.79
CA ILE A 106 -9.94 4.54 14.38
C ILE A 106 -9.98 4.83 12.88
N ARG A 107 -9.74 6.10 12.52
CA ARG A 107 -9.67 6.54 11.13
C ARG A 107 -8.25 6.38 10.58
N TYR A 108 -8.12 5.65 9.49
CA TYR A 108 -6.86 5.48 8.75
C TYR A 108 -6.95 6.13 7.36
N GLN A 109 -5.87 6.74 6.90
CA GLN A 109 -5.75 7.29 5.55
C GLN A 109 -5.20 6.22 4.60
N VAL A 110 -5.87 6.00 3.47
CA VAL A 110 -5.40 5.06 2.44
C VAL A 110 -4.43 5.80 1.52
N THR A 111 -3.14 5.59 1.72
CA THR A 111 -2.07 6.33 1.02
C THR A 111 -1.38 5.54 -0.07
N SER A 112 -1.53 4.22 -0.10
CA SER A 112 -0.92 3.39 -1.13
C SER A 112 -1.79 2.20 -1.55
N ILE A 113 -1.50 1.70 -2.74
CA ILE A 113 -2.05 0.48 -3.33
C ILE A 113 -0.92 -0.52 -3.47
N ALA A 114 -1.10 -1.74 -2.98
CA ALA A 114 -0.08 -2.77 -2.93
C ALA A 114 0.40 -3.23 -4.30
N ASN A 115 1.58 -3.84 -4.32
CA ASN A 115 2.07 -4.52 -5.51
C ASN A 115 1.14 -5.69 -5.89
N ASN A 116 0.93 -5.88 -7.18
CA ASN A 116 0.19 -7.01 -7.76
C ASN A 116 -1.27 -7.16 -7.28
N VAL A 117 -1.84 -6.21 -6.56
CA VAL A 117 -3.12 -6.34 -5.87
C VAL A 117 -4.27 -6.81 -6.76
N PHE A 118 -4.30 -6.36 -8.01
CA PHE A 118 -5.29 -6.78 -9.02
C PHE A 118 -4.65 -7.48 -10.23
N LYS A 119 -3.41 -7.98 -10.08
CA LYS A 119 -2.71 -8.65 -11.18
C LYS A 119 -3.55 -9.77 -11.77
N ASN A 120 -3.77 -9.72 -13.09
CA ASN A 120 -4.53 -10.70 -13.87
C ASN A 120 -6.00 -10.87 -13.44
N ASN A 121 -6.57 -9.90 -12.72
CA ASN A 121 -7.98 -9.95 -12.39
C ASN A 121 -8.84 -9.82 -13.67
N LYS A 122 -9.51 -10.93 -14.04
CA LYS A 122 -10.33 -11.05 -15.25
C LYS A 122 -11.77 -10.53 -15.07
N LYS A 123 -12.16 -10.18 -13.84
CA LYS A 123 -13.52 -9.71 -13.52
C LYS A 123 -13.59 -8.18 -13.40
N LEU A 124 -12.51 -7.54 -13.00
CA LEU A 124 -12.45 -6.11 -12.72
C LEU A 124 -12.73 -5.24 -13.95
N THR A 125 -13.77 -4.42 -13.88
CA THR A 125 -14.21 -3.51 -14.94
C THR A 125 -14.06 -2.04 -14.59
N SER A 126 -14.12 -1.69 -13.30
CA SER A 126 -14.07 -0.32 -12.83
C SER A 126 -13.24 -0.19 -11.54
N VAL A 127 -12.42 0.85 -11.47
CA VAL A 127 -11.63 1.18 -10.28
C VAL A 127 -11.73 2.67 -9.99
N VAL A 128 -11.91 3.00 -8.72
CA VAL A 128 -11.81 4.37 -8.20
C VAL A 128 -10.61 4.42 -7.25
N ILE A 129 -9.72 5.39 -7.46
CA ILE A 129 -8.53 5.63 -6.63
C ILE A 129 -8.73 6.92 -5.85
N GLY A 130 -8.71 6.83 -4.54
CA GLY A 130 -8.99 7.90 -3.59
C GLY A 130 -8.00 9.06 -3.63
N ARG A 131 -8.37 10.17 -2.97
CA ARG A 131 -7.60 11.43 -2.97
C ARG A 131 -6.30 11.37 -2.20
N ASN A 132 -6.22 10.49 -1.17
CA ASN A 132 -5.05 10.38 -0.32
C ASN A 132 -3.98 9.45 -0.88
N VAL A 133 -4.28 8.70 -1.95
CA VAL A 133 -3.32 7.77 -2.55
C VAL A 133 -2.15 8.53 -3.17
N THR A 134 -0.95 8.25 -2.68
CA THR A 134 0.32 8.82 -3.15
C THR A 134 1.15 7.81 -3.93
N LYS A 135 0.89 6.50 -3.74
CA LYS A 135 1.66 5.42 -4.35
C LYS A 135 0.75 4.33 -4.94
N ILE A 136 1.10 3.87 -6.14
CA ILE A 136 0.49 2.70 -6.78
C ILE A 136 1.59 1.65 -6.98
N GLY A 137 1.36 0.45 -6.49
CA GLY A 137 2.34 -0.63 -6.52
C GLY A 137 2.71 -1.14 -7.91
N LYS A 138 3.82 -1.87 -8.00
CA LYS A 138 4.28 -2.54 -9.21
C LYS A 138 3.21 -3.54 -9.67
N LYS A 139 2.89 -3.52 -10.98
CA LYS A 139 1.92 -4.44 -11.59
C LYS A 139 0.52 -4.43 -10.92
N ALA A 140 0.12 -3.35 -10.23
CA ALA A 140 -1.14 -3.29 -9.48
C ALA A 140 -2.37 -3.65 -10.33
N PHE A 141 -2.45 -3.17 -11.56
CA PHE A 141 -3.54 -3.45 -12.52
C PHE A 141 -3.05 -4.21 -13.76
N PHE A 142 -1.90 -4.88 -13.66
CA PHE A 142 -1.35 -5.65 -14.76
C PHE A 142 -2.32 -6.76 -15.19
N GLY A 143 -2.62 -6.83 -16.49
CA GLY A 143 -3.45 -7.91 -17.03
C GLY A 143 -4.93 -7.84 -16.62
N CYS A 144 -5.44 -6.73 -16.08
CA CYS A 144 -6.85 -6.50 -15.86
C CYS A 144 -7.57 -6.28 -17.19
N GLN A 145 -7.74 -7.34 -17.97
CA GLN A 145 -8.13 -7.26 -19.39
C GLN A 145 -9.51 -6.64 -19.63
N LYS A 146 -10.46 -6.81 -18.69
CA LYS A 146 -11.84 -6.29 -18.81
C LYS A 146 -12.00 -4.87 -18.27
N LEU A 147 -10.91 -4.23 -17.80
CA LEU A 147 -10.98 -2.89 -17.22
C LEU A 147 -11.45 -1.86 -18.26
N LYS A 148 -12.54 -1.16 -17.92
CA LYS A 148 -13.19 -0.16 -18.79
C LYS A 148 -13.11 1.24 -18.23
N LYS A 149 -13.03 1.37 -16.90
CA LYS A 149 -13.05 2.68 -16.23
C LYS A 149 -12.05 2.72 -15.08
N VAL A 150 -11.19 3.72 -15.09
CA VAL A 150 -10.33 4.07 -13.97
C VAL A 150 -10.60 5.52 -13.61
N THR A 151 -10.96 5.80 -12.36
CA THR A 151 -11.15 7.15 -11.87
C THR A 151 -10.07 7.45 -10.84
N ILE A 152 -9.18 8.37 -11.16
CA ILE A 152 -8.10 8.81 -10.28
C ILE A 152 -8.54 10.15 -9.65
N LYS A 153 -8.77 10.16 -8.33
CA LYS A 153 -9.15 11.39 -7.61
C LYS A 153 -7.94 12.12 -7.03
N THR A 154 -6.85 11.38 -6.75
CA THR A 154 -5.63 11.96 -6.19
C THR A 154 -4.90 12.87 -7.19
N THR A 155 -4.26 13.91 -6.68
CA THR A 155 -3.32 14.79 -7.42
C THR A 155 -1.86 14.54 -7.03
N LYS A 156 -1.61 13.53 -6.20
CA LYS A 156 -0.32 13.31 -5.52
C LYS A 156 0.59 12.30 -6.22
N LEU A 157 0.15 11.69 -7.35
CA LEU A 157 0.97 10.69 -8.05
C LEU A 157 2.12 11.36 -8.81
N LYS A 158 3.30 10.75 -8.65
CA LYS A 158 4.53 11.11 -9.37
C LYS A 158 5.03 9.90 -10.17
N THR A 159 5.89 10.11 -11.15
CA THR A 159 6.48 9.00 -11.94
C THR A 159 7.19 7.98 -11.05
N LYS A 160 7.87 8.43 -10.01
CA LYS A 160 8.57 7.57 -9.04
C LYS A 160 7.61 6.76 -8.15
N THR A 161 6.41 7.28 -7.87
CA THR A 161 5.46 6.65 -6.94
C THR A 161 4.46 5.72 -7.63
N VAL A 162 4.41 5.70 -8.96
CA VAL A 162 3.65 4.70 -9.72
C VAL A 162 4.60 3.59 -10.14
N GLY A 163 4.36 2.38 -9.68
CA GLY A 163 5.22 1.22 -9.90
C GLY A 163 5.34 0.80 -11.37
N ALA A 164 6.40 0.09 -11.68
CA ALA A 164 6.64 -0.42 -13.03
C ALA A 164 5.50 -1.34 -13.49
N LYS A 165 5.12 -1.22 -14.77
CA LYS A 165 4.10 -2.05 -15.41
C LYS A 165 2.74 -2.02 -14.70
N ALA A 166 2.43 -0.95 -13.93
CA ALA A 166 1.21 -0.87 -13.12
C ALA A 166 -0.07 -1.04 -13.96
N PHE A 167 -0.11 -0.54 -15.20
CA PHE A 167 -1.26 -0.58 -16.09
C PHE A 167 -1.04 -1.41 -17.36
N THR A 168 0.05 -2.17 -17.46
CA THR A 168 0.34 -2.99 -18.64
C THR A 168 -0.75 -4.04 -18.84
N LYS A 169 -1.25 -4.16 -20.07
CA LYS A 169 -2.38 -5.03 -20.46
C LYS A 169 -3.69 -4.74 -19.70
N ALA A 170 -3.83 -3.57 -19.04
CA ALA A 170 -5.10 -3.13 -18.48
C ALA A 170 -6.07 -2.76 -19.62
N GLY A 171 -7.30 -3.29 -19.61
CA GLY A 171 -8.29 -3.09 -20.65
C GLY A 171 -7.96 -3.74 -22.00
N SER A 172 -7.06 -4.73 -22.04
CA SER A 172 -6.53 -5.30 -23.29
C SER A 172 -7.58 -5.98 -24.17
N LYS A 173 -8.70 -6.41 -23.61
CA LYS A 173 -9.80 -6.92 -24.45
C LYS A 173 -10.41 -5.84 -25.36
N ASN A 174 -10.36 -4.57 -24.93
CA ASN A 174 -10.78 -3.44 -25.75
C ASN A 174 -10.17 -2.12 -25.22
N TYR A 175 -8.96 -1.81 -25.64
CA TYR A 175 -8.26 -0.60 -25.19
C TYR A 175 -9.01 0.72 -25.50
N SER A 176 -9.74 0.78 -26.62
CA SER A 176 -10.47 1.99 -27.01
C SER A 176 -11.65 2.29 -26.10
N LYS A 177 -12.17 1.29 -25.39
CA LYS A 177 -13.23 1.43 -24.38
C LYS A 177 -12.68 1.75 -22.98
N LEU A 178 -11.36 1.65 -22.76
CA LEU A 178 -10.76 2.01 -21.49
C LEU A 178 -10.70 3.54 -21.35
N THR A 179 -11.42 4.06 -20.37
CA THR A 179 -11.42 5.48 -20.02
C THR A 179 -10.76 5.68 -18.66
N VAL A 180 -9.80 6.59 -18.60
CA VAL A 180 -9.15 7.00 -17.35
C VAL A 180 -9.53 8.45 -17.07
N LYS A 181 -10.33 8.68 -16.02
CA LYS A 181 -10.66 10.02 -15.53
C LYS A 181 -9.58 10.48 -14.57
N VAL A 182 -9.02 11.66 -14.81
CA VAL A 182 -7.99 12.27 -13.97
C VAL A 182 -8.44 13.65 -13.48
N PRO A 183 -7.89 14.15 -12.35
CA PRO A 183 -8.21 15.50 -11.89
C PRO A 183 -7.85 16.57 -12.94
N LYS A 184 -8.67 17.60 -13.06
CA LYS A 184 -8.46 18.69 -14.03
C LYS A 184 -7.03 19.25 -13.96
N LYS A 185 -6.49 19.44 -12.76
CA LYS A 185 -5.12 19.94 -12.51
C LYS A 185 -4.02 19.02 -13.06
N CYS A 186 -4.28 17.71 -13.21
CA CYS A 186 -3.30 16.71 -13.62
C CYS A 186 -3.46 16.24 -15.08
N LYS A 187 -4.35 16.87 -15.87
CA LYS A 187 -4.59 16.47 -17.28
C LYS A 187 -3.35 16.55 -18.17
N LYS A 188 -2.40 17.42 -17.88
CA LYS A 188 -1.14 17.54 -18.63
C LYS A 188 -0.08 16.52 -18.20
N THR A 189 -0.01 16.17 -16.91
CA THR A 189 1.05 15.34 -16.32
C THR A 189 0.71 13.85 -16.25
N TYR A 190 -0.51 13.50 -15.84
CA TYR A 190 -0.90 12.10 -15.63
C TYR A 190 -0.89 11.24 -16.89
N PRO A 191 -1.26 11.73 -18.08
CA PRO A 191 -1.10 10.93 -19.29
C PRO A 191 0.32 10.43 -19.51
N LYS A 192 1.32 11.31 -19.31
CA LYS A 192 2.75 10.97 -19.45
C LYS A 192 3.13 9.88 -18.42
N ILE A 193 2.75 10.06 -17.15
CA ILE A 193 3.04 9.11 -16.07
C ILE A 193 2.41 7.74 -16.36
N LEU A 194 1.11 7.71 -16.65
CA LEU A 194 0.36 6.46 -16.83
C LEU A 194 0.83 5.68 -18.06
N ARG A 195 1.13 6.35 -19.17
CA ARG A 195 1.69 5.71 -20.36
C ARG A 195 3.08 5.12 -20.10
N LYS A 196 3.98 5.85 -19.41
CA LYS A 196 5.28 5.33 -18.96
C LYS A 196 5.13 4.09 -18.06
N LYS A 197 3.99 3.94 -17.38
CA LYS A 197 3.68 2.80 -16.50
C LYS A 197 2.81 1.72 -17.16
N GLY A 198 2.70 1.75 -18.49
CA GLY A 198 2.14 0.68 -19.30
C GLY A 198 0.68 0.87 -19.70
N LEU A 199 0.08 2.05 -19.48
CA LEU A 199 -1.24 2.33 -20.01
C LEU A 199 -1.19 2.44 -21.54
N SER A 200 -2.07 1.72 -22.24
CA SER A 200 -2.16 1.75 -23.70
C SER A 200 -2.38 3.15 -24.27
N SER A 201 -1.74 3.46 -25.39
CA SER A 201 -1.97 4.71 -26.14
C SER A 201 -3.41 4.85 -26.63
N ARG A 202 -4.12 3.74 -26.85
CA ARG A 202 -5.53 3.71 -27.27
C ARG A 202 -6.50 4.04 -26.14
N ALA A 203 -6.07 4.01 -24.87
CA ALA A 203 -6.93 4.36 -23.73
C ALA A 203 -7.24 5.86 -23.73
N LYS A 204 -8.51 6.19 -23.52
CA LYS A 204 -8.98 7.59 -23.45
C LYS A 204 -8.69 8.16 -22.05
N ILE A 205 -7.96 9.26 -21.97
CA ILE A 205 -7.72 9.99 -20.72
C ILE A 205 -8.52 11.30 -20.76
N LYS A 206 -9.37 11.53 -19.74
CA LYS A 206 -10.28 12.66 -19.65
C LYS A 206 -10.03 13.49 -18.41
#